data_c31804226586a06adceebc1f08b100aa
#
_entry.id   c31804226586a06adceebc1f08b100aa
#
_cell.length_a   1.000
_cell.length_b   1.000
_cell.length_c   1.000
_cell.angle_alpha   90.00
_cell.angle_beta   90.00
_cell.angle_gamma   90.00
#
_symmetry.space_group_name_H-M   'P 1'
#
loop_
_entity.id
_entity.type
_entity.pdbx_description
1 polymer ?
#
loop_
_entity_poly.entity_id
_entity_poly.type
_entity_poly.pdbx_seq_one_letter_code
_entity_poly.pdbx_strand_id
1 'polypeptide(L)'
;VLNEENVLTERLIELSTLGNYTDFGIVSSNEHNVGKITDGTKDIFDDEIYKRVSGLMGDSKIKWFTGQDDNYRRVYFAGRINDDLIFISSVFSTEFDLVFLPSDNYSEINTMLCDDDGRIIYANDGKSVVGEKLDEKLSKFLEGGTGVTVSDMTTICAIDDCRDDWVVITTVDMSDTLRHYVKTGLKCLGIFICCAVVFIMISAAAAADNDPQNGPKFGKYPKVDENTGLFTAEYTENSIMDKMETCISGST
;
A
#
# COMPACT_ATOMS: atom_id res chain seq x y z
N VAL A 1 5.71 -48.11 -31.46
CA VAL A 1 5.68 -46.60 -31.55
C VAL A 1 4.28 -46.11 -31.19
N LEU A 2 3.20 -46.49 -31.92
CA LEU A 2 1.80 -46.06 -31.62
C LEU A 2 1.36 -46.43 -30.18
N ASN A 3 1.86 -47.51 -29.60
CA ASN A 3 1.49 -47.92 -28.25
C ASN A 3 2.22 -47.10 -27.18
N GLU A 4 3.41 -46.62 -27.48
CA GLU A 4 4.20 -45.76 -26.55
C GLU A 4 3.64 -44.34 -26.50
N GLU A 5 3.21 -43.78 -27.63
CA GLU A 5 2.57 -42.46 -27.68
C GLU A 5 1.25 -42.45 -26.90
N ASN A 6 0.44 -43.49 -26.99
CA ASN A 6 -0.81 -43.61 -26.23
C ASN A 6 -0.53 -43.68 -24.71
N VAL A 7 0.46 -44.47 -24.31
CA VAL A 7 0.84 -44.59 -22.89
C VAL A 7 1.36 -43.25 -22.36
N LEU A 8 2.15 -42.51 -23.14
CA LEU A 8 2.63 -41.21 -22.73
C LEU A 8 1.48 -40.19 -22.63
N THR A 9 0.59 -40.19 -23.59
CA THR A 9 -0.62 -39.35 -23.59
C THR A 9 -1.50 -39.60 -22.36
N GLU A 10 -1.76 -40.89 -22.03
CA GLU A 10 -2.52 -41.24 -20.83
C GLU A 10 -1.84 -40.75 -19.55
N ARG A 11 -0.53 -40.88 -19.46
CA ARG A 11 0.24 -40.38 -18.30
C ARG A 11 0.22 -38.88 -18.18
N LEU A 12 0.31 -38.16 -19.29
CA LEU A 12 0.23 -36.70 -19.28
C LEU A 12 -1.18 -36.20 -18.88
N ILE A 13 -2.24 -36.88 -19.37
CA ILE A 13 -3.61 -36.61 -18.94
C ILE A 13 -3.79 -36.88 -17.45
N GLU A 14 -3.27 -38.01 -16.96
CA GLU A 14 -3.32 -38.36 -15.53
C GLU A 14 -2.61 -37.28 -14.67
N LEU A 15 -1.44 -36.82 -15.08
CA LEU A 15 -0.71 -35.73 -14.40
C LEU A 15 -1.48 -34.41 -14.44
N SER A 16 -2.13 -34.07 -15.56
CA SER A 16 -2.94 -32.86 -15.67
C SER A 16 -4.16 -32.86 -14.72
N THR A 17 -4.68 -34.03 -14.36
CA THR A 17 -5.77 -34.15 -13.39
C THR A 17 -5.33 -34.06 -11.93
N LEU A 18 -4.03 -34.27 -11.66
CA LEU A 18 -3.43 -34.18 -10.32
C LEU A 18 -2.97 -32.76 -9.96
N GLY A 19 -2.84 -31.90 -10.94
CA GLY A 19 -2.42 -30.51 -10.76
C GLY A 19 -3.47 -29.51 -11.24
N ASN A 20 -3.19 -28.23 -11.06
CA ASN A 20 -4.05 -27.14 -11.52
C ASN A 20 -3.83 -26.80 -13.01
N TYR A 21 -3.23 -27.71 -13.76
CA TYR A 21 -2.96 -27.55 -15.18
C TYR A 21 -4.17 -27.97 -15.99
N THR A 22 -4.58 -27.13 -16.94
CA THR A 22 -5.70 -27.43 -17.85
C THR A 22 -5.29 -28.19 -19.09
N ASP A 23 -4.11 -27.85 -19.62
CA ASP A 23 -3.51 -28.50 -20.78
C ASP A 23 -2.05 -28.84 -20.49
N PHE A 24 -1.63 -29.98 -21.02
CA PHE A 24 -0.32 -30.51 -20.74
C PHE A 24 0.12 -31.45 -21.89
N GLY A 25 1.21 -31.14 -22.54
CA GLY A 25 1.65 -31.99 -23.64
C GLY A 25 3.03 -31.64 -24.18
N ILE A 26 3.39 -32.36 -25.21
CA ILE A 26 4.63 -32.17 -25.98
C ILE A 26 4.26 -31.95 -27.43
N VAL A 27 4.77 -30.89 -28.01
CA VAL A 27 4.61 -30.58 -29.44
C VAL A 27 5.95 -30.85 -30.14
N SER A 28 5.84 -31.33 -31.35
CA SER A 28 6.98 -31.75 -32.17
C SER A 28 7.04 -31.01 -33.50
N SER A 29 8.25 -30.78 -33.97
CA SER A 29 8.49 -30.26 -35.33
C SER A 29 7.93 -31.15 -36.42
N ASN A 30 7.70 -32.43 -36.14
CA ASN A 30 7.13 -33.42 -37.05
C ASN A 30 5.61 -33.53 -36.96
N GLU A 31 4.94 -32.60 -36.28
CA GLU A 31 3.48 -32.58 -36.09
C GLU A 31 2.93 -33.78 -35.27
N HIS A 32 3.80 -34.59 -34.68
CA HIS A 32 3.42 -35.64 -33.73
C HIS A 32 3.32 -35.09 -32.31
N ASN A 33 2.15 -34.54 -32.00
CA ASN A 33 1.88 -33.95 -30.69
C ASN A 33 1.33 -35.01 -29.75
N VAL A 34 1.73 -34.94 -28.47
CA VAL A 34 1.38 -35.91 -27.43
C VAL A 34 0.78 -35.17 -26.25
N GLY A 35 -0.32 -35.68 -25.70
CA GLY A 35 -0.98 -35.11 -24.52
C GLY A 35 -2.26 -34.35 -24.87
N LYS A 36 -2.84 -33.69 -23.85
CA LYS A 36 -4.03 -32.90 -24.00
C LYS A 36 -3.67 -31.43 -24.17
N ILE A 37 -3.36 -31.01 -25.39
CA ILE A 37 -2.84 -29.67 -25.69
C ILE A 37 -3.90 -28.76 -26.29
N THR A 38 -4.99 -29.33 -26.80
CA THR A 38 -5.93 -28.63 -27.68
C THR A 38 -7.25 -28.24 -27.04
N ASP A 39 -7.39 -28.41 -25.73
CA ASP A 39 -8.66 -28.20 -25.07
C ASP A 39 -8.89 -26.71 -24.76
N GLY A 40 -9.69 -26.11 -25.60
CA GLY A 40 -10.37 -24.86 -25.29
C GLY A 40 -9.79 -23.58 -25.86
N THR A 41 -8.71 -23.62 -26.64
CA THR A 41 -8.23 -22.43 -27.35
C THR A 41 -7.93 -22.75 -28.80
N LYS A 42 -8.59 -22.06 -29.70
CA LYS A 42 -8.40 -22.22 -31.12
C LYS A 42 -7.06 -21.67 -31.62
N ASP A 43 -6.43 -20.81 -30.85
CA ASP A 43 -5.37 -19.92 -31.34
C ASP A 43 -3.98 -20.49 -31.20
N ILE A 44 -3.76 -21.30 -30.17
CA ILE A 44 -2.44 -21.82 -29.88
C ILE A 44 -2.26 -23.26 -30.37
N PHE A 45 -3.33 -24.05 -30.33
CA PHE A 45 -3.29 -25.49 -30.59
C PHE A 45 -3.88 -25.87 -31.95
N ASP A 46 -3.37 -25.27 -33.00
CA ASP A 46 -3.63 -25.63 -34.37
C ASP A 46 -2.52 -26.55 -34.95
N ASP A 47 -2.63 -26.87 -36.26
CA ASP A 47 -1.66 -27.72 -36.94
C ASP A 47 -0.23 -27.14 -37.00
N GLU A 48 -0.08 -25.82 -36.75
CA GLU A 48 1.22 -25.13 -36.74
C GLU A 48 1.72 -24.79 -35.35
N ILE A 49 1.17 -25.40 -34.28
CA ILE A 49 1.51 -25.09 -32.89
C ILE A 49 3.00 -25.08 -32.61
N TYR A 50 3.73 -26.05 -33.15
CA TYR A 50 5.19 -26.09 -32.90
C TYR A 50 5.90 -24.85 -33.45
N LYS A 51 5.60 -24.44 -34.68
CA LYS A 51 6.19 -23.24 -35.31
C LYS A 51 5.85 -22.00 -34.53
N ARG A 52 4.59 -21.87 -34.11
CA ARG A 52 4.09 -20.72 -33.37
C ARG A 52 4.80 -20.61 -32.01
N VAL A 53 4.81 -21.68 -31.23
CA VAL A 53 5.45 -21.69 -29.91
C VAL A 53 6.96 -21.55 -30.00
N SER A 54 7.59 -22.24 -30.96
CA SER A 54 9.04 -22.09 -31.19
C SER A 54 9.41 -20.66 -31.59
N GLY A 55 8.55 -19.99 -32.40
CA GLY A 55 8.72 -18.59 -32.76
C GLY A 55 8.59 -17.65 -31.56
N LEU A 56 7.61 -17.86 -30.67
CA LEU A 56 7.44 -17.11 -29.43
C LEU A 56 8.60 -17.31 -28.48
N MET A 57 9.14 -18.51 -28.38
CA MET A 57 10.29 -18.80 -27.52
C MET A 57 11.60 -18.20 -28.02
N GLY A 58 11.78 -18.04 -29.34
CA GLY A 58 13.05 -17.62 -29.92
C GLY A 58 14.20 -18.53 -29.44
N ASP A 59 15.25 -17.92 -28.89
CA ASP A 59 16.42 -18.64 -28.32
C ASP A 59 16.22 -19.05 -26.85
N SER A 60 15.08 -18.70 -26.24
CA SER A 60 14.80 -19.02 -24.85
C SER A 60 14.54 -20.52 -24.66
N LYS A 61 15.08 -21.06 -23.56
CA LYS A 61 14.79 -22.46 -23.17
C LYS A 61 13.43 -22.60 -22.50
N ILE A 62 12.96 -21.54 -21.86
CA ILE A 62 11.70 -21.49 -21.13
C ILE A 62 11.06 -20.15 -21.43
N LYS A 63 9.76 -20.14 -21.70
CA LYS A 63 8.99 -18.92 -21.88
C LYS A 63 7.57 -19.08 -21.35
N TRP A 64 7.09 -18.01 -20.71
CA TRP A 64 5.69 -17.81 -20.37
C TRP A 64 5.05 -16.90 -21.41
N PHE A 65 3.81 -17.18 -21.78
CA PHE A 65 3.05 -16.36 -22.72
C PHE A 65 1.56 -16.54 -22.49
N THR A 66 0.77 -15.60 -22.99
CA THR A 66 -0.70 -15.66 -22.96
C THR A 66 -1.25 -16.14 -24.28
N GLY A 67 -2.54 -16.53 -24.30
CA GLY A 67 -3.25 -16.82 -25.54
C GLY A 67 -3.30 -15.56 -26.43
N GLN A 68 -3.28 -15.78 -27.76
CA GLN A 68 -3.59 -14.73 -28.71
C GLN A 68 -5.13 -14.64 -28.82
N ASP A 69 -5.66 -13.53 -29.33
CA ASP A 69 -7.10 -13.32 -29.56
C ASP A 69 -7.98 -13.38 -28.29
N ASP A 70 -7.76 -12.43 -27.38
CA ASP A 70 -8.60 -12.16 -26.19
C ASP A 70 -8.70 -13.27 -25.14
N ASN A 71 -7.99 -14.37 -25.30
CA ASN A 71 -8.05 -15.46 -24.34
C ASN A 71 -6.95 -15.36 -23.26
N TYR A 72 -6.91 -14.23 -22.56
CA TYR A 72 -5.98 -14.00 -21.43
C TYR A 72 -6.33 -14.80 -20.18
N ARG A 73 -7.42 -15.56 -20.18
CA ARG A 73 -7.81 -16.43 -19.07
C ARG A 73 -6.86 -17.59 -18.84
N ARG A 74 -6.04 -17.90 -19.84
CA ARG A 74 -5.03 -18.94 -19.77
C ARG A 74 -3.65 -18.38 -19.96
N VAL A 75 -2.75 -18.88 -19.14
CA VAL A 75 -1.32 -18.61 -19.20
C VAL A 75 -0.62 -19.90 -19.57
N TYR A 76 0.27 -19.82 -20.50
CA TYR A 76 1.00 -20.96 -21.04
C TYR A 76 2.46 -20.89 -20.59
N PHE A 77 2.99 -22.06 -20.29
CA PHE A 77 4.40 -22.29 -20.03
C PHE A 77 4.93 -23.19 -21.15
N ALA A 78 6.00 -22.78 -21.82
CA ALA A 78 6.71 -23.62 -22.78
C ALA A 78 8.14 -23.86 -22.32
N GLY A 79 8.57 -25.10 -22.41
CA GLY A 79 9.93 -25.52 -22.13
C GLY A 79 10.52 -26.31 -23.28
N ARG A 80 11.65 -25.84 -23.87
CA ARG A 80 12.33 -26.55 -24.96
C ARG A 80 13.07 -27.77 -24.40
N ILE A 81 12.63 -28.95 -24.80
CA ILE A 81 13.28 -30.22 -24.46
C ILE A 81 14.54 -30.40 -25.32
N ASN A 82 14.39 -30.22 -26.63
CA ASN A 82 15.45 -30.19 -27.62
C ASN A 82 14.99 -29.36 -28.83
N ASP A 83 15.74 -29.35 -29.92
CA ASP A 83 15.44 -28.54 -31.10
C ASP A 83 14.12 -28.92 -31.79
N ASP A 84 13.64 -30.14 -31.59
CA ASP A 84 12.44 -30.68 -32.23
C ASP A 84 11.26 -30.83 -31.28
N LEU A 85 11.46 -30.71 -29.98
CA LEU A 85 10.44 -30.99 -28.97
C LEU A 85 10.30 -29.86 -27.98
N ILE A 86 9.07 -29.40 -27.80
CA ILE A 86 8.70 -28.40 -26.83
C ILE A 86 7.61 -28.98 -25.92
N PHE A 87 7.86 -28.93 -24.62
CA PHE A 87 6.86 -29.17 -23.61
C PHE A 87 5.99 -27.93 -23.43
N ILE A 88 4.68 -28.12 -23.34
CA ILE A 88 3.72 -27.04 -23.08
C ILE A 88 2.80 -27.45 -21.94
N SER A 89 2.51 -26.52 -21.05
CA SER A 89 1.40 -26.63 -20.11
C SER A 89 0.68 -25.30 -19.99
N SER A 90 -0.55 -25.34 -19.52
CA SER A 90 -1.33 -24.13 -19.26
C SER A 90 -1.97 -24.17 -17.88
N VAL A 91 -2.16 -22.99 -17.31
CA VAL A 91 -2.89 -22.75 -16.09
C VAL A 91 -3.93 -21.67 -16.33
N PHE A 92 -5.02 -21.68 -15.57
CA PHE A 92 -5.91 -20.51 -15.58
C PHE A 92 -5.26 -19.34 -14.86
N SER A 93 -5.51 -18.13 -15.35
CA SER A 93 -5.02 -16.92 -14.69
C SER A 93 -5.50 -16.80 -13.25
N THR A 94 -6.65 -17.37 -12.91
CA THR A 94 -7.18 -17.44 -11.54
C THR A 94 -6.32 -18.28 -10.60
N GLU A 95 -5.49 -19.19 -11.10
CA GLU A 95 -4.57 -19.96 -10.25
C GLU A 95 -3.48 -19.09 -9.63
N PHE A 96 -3.24 -17.90 -10.19
CA PHE A 96 -2.36 -16.93 -9.57
C PHE A 96 -2.89 -16.40 -8.24
N ASP A 97 -4.17 -16.59 -7.93
CA ASP A 97 -4.71 -16.33 -6.59
C ASP A 97 -3.90 -17.04 -5.50
N LEU A 98 -3.43 -18.25 -5.77
CA LEU A 98 -2.62 -19.03 -4.83
C LEU A 98 -1.25 -18.39 -4.54
N VAL A 99 -0.77 -17.54 -5.45
CA VAL A 99 0.53 -16.88 -5.35
C VAL A 99 0.39 -15.45 -4.84
N PHE A 100 -0.62 -14.73 -5.32
CA PHE A 100 -0.75 -13.28 -5.13
C PHE A 100 -1.85 -12.88 -4.15
N LEU A 101 -2.69 -13.81 -3.68
CA LEU A 101 -3.65 -13.46 -2.63
C LEU A 101 -2.91 -13.07 -1.37
N PRO A 102 -3.14 -11.87 -0.85
CA PRO A 102 -2.56 -11.45 0.41
C PRO A 102 -3.07 -12.38 1.52
N SER A 103 -2.19 -12.70 2.46
CA SER A 103 -2.64 -13.32 3.71
C SER A 103 -3.64 -12.39 4.40
N ASP A 104 -4.55 -12.92 5.19
CA ASP A 104 -5.70 -12.24 5.84
C ASP A 104 -5.38 -10.86 6.48
N ASN A 105 -4.10 -10.57 6.71
CA ASN A 105 -3.64 -9.32 7.31
C ASN A 105 -3.41 -8.17 6.30
N TYR A 106 -3.53 -8.41 5.00
CA TYR A 106 -3.16 -7.46 3.93
C TYR A 106 -4.25 -7.29 2.89
N SER A 107 -5.50 -7.21 3.31
CA SER A 107 -6.68 -7.06 2.42
C SER A 107 -6.67 -5.77 1.58
N GLU A 108 -5.79 -4.82 1.88
CA GLU A 108 -5.66 -3.55 1.15
C GLU A 108 -4.62 -3.61 0.01
N ILE A 109 -3.96 -4.77 -0.16
CA ILE A 109 -2.97 -4.97 -1.21
C ILE A 109 -3.64 -5.59 -2.43
N ASN A 110 -3.57 -4.89 -3.54
CA ASN A 110 -4.01 -5.40 -4.83
C ASN A 110 -2.78 -5.66 -5.71
N THR A 111 -2.77 -6.81 -6.37
CA THR A 111 -1.71 -7.20 -7.27
C THR A 111 -2.26 -7.45 -8.66
N MET A 112 -1.58 -6.93 -9.66
CA MET A 112 -1.87 -7.16 -11.07
C MET A 112 -0.61 -7.70 -11.74
N LEU A 113 -0.79 -8.61 -12.69
CA LEU A 113 0.25 -9.09 -13.58
C LEU A 113 -0.12 -8.64 -14.99
N CYS A 114 0.81 -8.05 -15.68
CA CYS A 114 0.63 -7.54 -17.04
C CYS A 114 1.69 -8.08 -17.98
N ASP A 115 1.37 -8.17 -19.27
CA ASP A 115 2.34 -8.45 -20.32
C ASP A 115 3.10 -7.19 -20.74
N ASP A 116 4.00 -7.33 -21.71
CA ASP A 116 4.83 -6.27 -22.29
C ASP A 116 4.01 -5.17 -23.00
N ASP A 117 2.81 -5.51 -23.49
CA ASP A 117 1.86 -4.57 -24.08
C ASP A 117 1.01 -3.81 -23.03
N GLY A 118 1.19 -4.09 -21.76
CA GLY A 118 0.41 -3.55 -20.63
C GLY A 118 -1.00 -4.12 -20.57
N ARG A 119 -1.24 -5.34 -21.07
CA ARG A 119 -2.52 -6.03 -20.92
C ARG A 119 -2.53 -6.85 -19.63
N ILE A 120 -3.64 -6.83 -18.95
CA ILE A 120 -3.84 -7.48 -17.67
C ILE A 120 -3.98 -8.99 -17.87
N ILE A 121 -3.05 -9.75 -17.33
CA ILE A 121 -3.07 -11.22 -17.29
C ILE A 121 -3.81 -11.71 -16.05
N TYR A 122 -3.61 -11.01 -14.95
CA TYR A 122 -4.19 -11.32 -13.64
C TYR A 122 -4.43 -10.04 -12.84
N ALA A 123 -5.50 -10.00 -12.08
CA ALA A 123 -5.76 -8.95 -11.10
C ALA A 123 -6.65 -9.49 -9.97
N ASN A 124 -6.33 -9.10 -8.74
CA ASN A 124 -7.11 -9.44 -7.54
C ASN A 124 -7.87 -8.25 -6.95
N ASP A 125 -7.90 -7.11 -7.63
CA ASP A 125 -8.55 -5.88 -7.16
C ASP A 125 -10.09 -5.90 -7.30
N GLY A 126 -10.65 -6.92 -7.94
CA GLY A 126 -12.07 -7.08 -8.22
C GLY A 126 -12.67 -6.04 -9.19
N LYS A 127 -11.84 -5.21 -9.82
CA LYS A 127 -12.25 -4.13 -10.72
C LYS A 127 -11.66 -4.29 -12.12
N SER A 128 -10.40 -4.70 -12.18
CA SER A 128 -9.66 -4.87 -13.43
C SER A 128 -10.11 -6.12 -14.16
N VAL A 129 -10.24 -6.02 -15.48
CA VAL A 129 -10.69 -7.12 -16.33
C VAL A 129 -9.49 -7.73 -17.04
N VAL A 130 -9.33 -9.02 -16.90
CA VAL A 130 -8.28 -9.79 -17.61
C VAL A 130 -8.44 -9.63 -19.13
N GLY A 131 -7.34 -9.31 -19.80
CA GLY A 131 -7.30 -9.04 -21.25
C GLY A 131 -7.45 -7.56 -21.63
N GLU A 132 -7.91 -6.71 -20.74
CA GLU A 132 -7.95 -5.27 -20.96
C GLU A 132 -6.56 -4.63 -20.75
N LYS A 133 -6.36 -3.47 -21.35
CA LYS A 133 -5.15 -2.67 -21.11
C LYS A 133 -5.27 -1.94 -19.77
N LEU A 134 -4.11 -1.77 -19.14
CA LEU A 134 -4.00 -0.92 -17.97
C LEU A 134 -4.58 0.47 -18.22
N ASP A 135 -5.12 1.06 -17.19
CA ASP A 135 -5.57 2.44 -17.26
C ASP A 135 -4.38 3.40 -17.52
N GLU A 136 -4.71 4.61 -18.00
CA GLU A 136 -3.70 5.59 -18.40
C GLU A 136 -2.76 5.99 -17.25
N LYS A 137 -3.24 5.92 -15.99
CA LYS A 137 -2.43 6.25 -14.83
C LYS A 137 -1.36 5.19 -14.59
N LEU A 138 -1.76 3.93 -14.55
CA LEU A 138 -0.86 2.81 -14.32
C LEU A 138 0.10 2.61 -15.50
N SER A 139 -0.37 2.82 -16.74
CA SER A 139 0.50 2.78 -17.93
C SER A 139 1.64 3.78 -17.88
N LYS A 140 1.39 5.00 -17.39
CA LYS A 140 2.45 6.00 -17.20
C LYS A 140 3.49 5.61 -16.18
N PHE A 141 3.12 4.82 -15.18
CA PHE A 141 4.10 4.31 -14.21
C PHE A 141 4.98 3.22 -14.82
N LEU A 142 4.46 2.39 -15.71
CA LEU A 142 5.27 1.42 -16.45
C LEU A 142 6.37 2.10 -17.27
N GLU A 143 6.09 3.24 -17.89
CA GLU A 143 7.10 4.01 -18.63
C GLU A 143 8.23 4.52 -17.73
N GLY A 144 7.99 4.68 -16.45
CA GLY A 144 8.96 5.12 -15.44
C GLY A 144 9.93 4.03 -14.98
N GLY A 145 9.71 2.76 -15.36
CA GLY A 145 10.52 1.61 -14.95
C GLY A 145 10.14 1.06 -13.59
N THR A 146 10.95 0.11 -13.12
CA THR A 146 10.77 -0.57 -11.83
C THR A 146 10.98 0.36 -10.64
N GLY A 147 10.22 0.16 -9.59
CA GLY A 147 10.37 0.90 -8.35
C GLY A 147 9.05 1.13 -7.61
N VAL A 148 9.15 1.97 -6.58
CA VAL A 148 7.99 2.37 -5.77
C VAL A 148 7.66 3.83 -6.04
N THR A 149 6.42 4.09 -6.35
CA THR A 149 5.91 5.44 -6.58
C THR A 149 4.61 5.68 -5.82
N VAL A 150 4.25 6.93 -5.64
CA VAL A 150 2.97 7.33 -5.04
C VAL A 150 2.08 7.81 -6.18
N SER A 151 1.03 7.07 -6.47
CA SER A 151 0.09 7.39 -7.56
C SER A 151 -0.73 8.64 -7.27
N ASP A 152 -1.20 8.73 -6.02
CA ASP A 152 -1.91 9.86 -5.45
C ASP A 152 -1.64 9.91 -3.94
N MET A 153 -2.28 10.84 -3.21
CA MET A 153 -2.04 10.96 -1.76
C MET A 153 -2.41 9.72 -0.95
N THR A 154 -3.12 8.76 -1.53
CA THR A 154 -3.68 7.61 -0.82
C THR A 154 -3.22 6.27 -1.37
N THR A 155 -2.62 6.23 -2.56
CA THR A 155 -2.25 4.97 -3.23
C THR A 155 -0.75 4.90 -3.47
N ILE A 156 -0.13 3.88 -2.92
CA ILE A 156 1.26 3.50 -3.20
C ILE A 156 1.24 2.43 -4.28
N CYS A 157 2.08 2.58 -5.29
CA CYS A 157 2.25 1.63 -6.37
C CYS A 157 3.70 1.16 -6.40
N ALA A 158 3.90 -0.16 -6.39
CA ALA A 158 5.19 -0.79 -6.60
C ALA A 158 5.14 -1.57 -7.91
N ILE A 159 6.18 -1.41 -8.73
CA ILE A 159 6.32 -2.07 -10.03
C ILE A 159 7.61 -2.85 -10.02
N ASP A 160 7.54 -4.10 -10.42
CA ASP A 160 8.70 -4.98 -10.54
C ASP A 160 8.62 -5.80 -11.82
N ASP A 161 9.76 -5.96 -12.48
CA ASP A 161 9.86 -6.75 -13.69
C ASP A 161 9.86 -8.24 -13.35
N CYS A 162 9.05 -8.96 -14.07
CA CYS A 162 9.04 -10.40 -14.05
C CYS A 162 9.83 -10.98 -15.22
N ARG A 163 9.93 -12.28 -15.25
CA ARG A 163 10.46 -13.01 -16.39
C ARG A 163 9.56 -12.82 -17.60
N ASP A 164 10.15 -12.89 -18.78
CA ASP A 164 9.47 -12.84 -20.08
C ASP A 164 8.79 -11.50 -20.40
N ASP A 165 9.40 -10.41 -19.91
CA ASP A 165 8.93 -9.02 -20.09
C ASP A 165 7.56 -8.71 -19.44
N TRP A 166 7.13 -9.58 -18.54
CA TRP A 166 5.95 -9.33 -17.74
C TRP A 166 6.26 -8.43 -16.56
N VAL A 167 5.25 -7.74 -16.08
CA VAL A 167 5.37 -6.78 -14.99
C VAL A 167 4.35 -7.07 -13.90
N VAL A 168 4.81 -7.12 -12.65
CA VAL A 168 3.95 -7.15 -11.46
C VAL A 168 3.73 -5.73 -10.97
N ILE A 169 2.49 -5.36 -10.82
CA ILE A 169 2.07 -4.08 -10.25
C ILE A 169 1.35 -4.37 -8.94
N THR A 170 1.91 -3.89 -7.84
CA THR A 170 1.27 -4.00 -6.52
C THR A 170 0.81 -2.63 -6.08
N THR A 171 -0.46 -2.49 -5.75
CA THR A 171 -1.03 -1.24 -5.25
C THR A 171 -1.56 -1.43 -3.84
N VAL A 172 -1.32 -0.42 -2.99
CA VAL A 172 -1.80 -0.37 -1.61
C VAL A 172 -2.63 0.89 -1.43
N ASP A 173 -3.91 0.72 -1.09
CA ASP A 173 -4.79 1.84 -0.77
C ASP A 173 -4.63 2.22 0.72
N MET A 174 -4.08 3.40 0.96
CA MET A 174 -3.86 3.96 2.29
C MET A 174 -5.00 4.89 2.74
N SER A 175 -6.09 4.96 2.00
CA SER A 175 -7.18 5.94 2.24
C SER A 175 -7.79 5.81 3.63
N ASP A 176 -8.06 4.61 4.11
CA ASP A 176 -8.64 4.38 5.43
C ASP A 176 -7.64 4.64 6.56
N THR A 177 -6.39 4.25 6.36
CA THR A 177 -5.27 4.53 7.27
C THR A 177 -5.08 6.05 7.39
N LEU A 178 -5.01 6.77 6.27
CA LEU A 178 -4.87 8.22 6.26
C LEU A 178 -6.06 8.91 6.94
N ARG A 179 -7.28 8.48 6.64
CA ARG A 179 -8.50 8.99 7.29
C ARG A 179 -8.47 8.80 8.80
N HIS A 180 -7.96 7.67 9.28
CA HIS A 180 -7.79 7.41 10.70
C HIS A 180 -6.78 8.38 11.33
N TYR A 181 -5.62 8.59 10.71
CA TYR A 181 -4.62 9.53 11.18
C TYR A 181 -5.12 10.97 11.18
N VAL A 182 -5.82 11.41 10.14
CA VAL A 182 -6.41 12.75 10.08
C VAL A 182 -7.45 12.95 11.19
N LYS A 183 -8.34 11.98 11.43
CA LYS A 183 -9.30 12.04 12.54
C LYS A 183 -8.62 12.10 13.89
N THR A 184 -7.58 11.34 14.10
CA THR A 184 -6.81 11.32 15.35
C THR A 184 -6.07 12.64 15.52
N GLY A 185 -5.42 13.14 14.47
CA GLY A 185 -4.76 14.45 14.49
C GLY A 185 -5.70 15.60 14.80
N LEU A 186 -6.90 15.62 14.24
CA LEU A 186 -7.93 16.62 14.55
C LEU A 186 -8.39 16.55 16.01
N LYS A 187 -8.51 15.34 16.59
CA LYS A 187 -8.82 15.19 18.02
C LYS A 187 -7.71 15.74 18.90
N CYS A 188 -6.46 15.42 18.60
CA CYS A 188 -5.30 15.93 19.32
C CYS A 188 -5.21 17.46 19.21
N LEU A 189 -5.46 18.03 18.04
CA LEU A 189 -5.49 19.48 17.83
C LEU A 189 -6.61 20.14 18.68
N GLY A 190 -7.80 19.52 18.72
CA GLY A 190 -8.92 19.99 19.55
C GLY A 190 -8.54 20.02 21.03
N ILE A 191 -7.93 18.95 21.53
CA ILE A 191 -7.47 18.89 22.93
C ILE A 191 -6.42 19.98 23.19
N PHE A 192 -5.46 20.17 22.28
CA PHE A 192 -4.44 21.20 22.40
C PHE A 192 -5.03 22.61 22.48
N ILE A 193 -6.02 22.92 21.61
CA ILE A 193 -6.72 24.20 21.63
C ILE A 193 -7.48 24.40 22.97
N CYS A 194 -8.17 23.37 23.46
CA CYS A 194 -8.85 23.45 24.75
C CYS A 194 -7.87 23.72 25.90
N CYS A 195 -6.74 23.02 25.93
CA CYS A 195 -5.70 23.24 26.94
C CYS A 195 -5.13 24.67 26.86
N ALA A 196 -4.88 25.17 25.65
CA ALA A 196 -4.40 26.54 25.45
C ALA A 196 -5.40 27.59 25.95
N VAL A 197 -6.71 27.41 25.66
CA VAL A 197 -7.76 28.30 26.18
C VAL A 197 -7.81 28.28 27.70
N VAL A 198 -7.78 27.10 28.31
CA VAL A 198 -7.76 26.97 29.79
C VAL A 198 -6.53 27.65 30.38
N PHE A 199 -5.38 27.46 29.76
CA PHE A 199 -4.16 28.13 30.20
C PHE A 199 -4.25 29.66 30.12
N ILE A 200 -4.79 30.18 29.02
CA ILE A 200 -5.02 31.64 28.88
C ILE A 200 -5.99 32.15 29.94
N MET A 201 -7.07 31.41 30.21
CA MET A 201 -8.04 31.80 31.25
C MET A 201 -7.42 31.84 32.64
N ILE A 202 -6.62 30.82 33.00
CA ILE A 202 -5.91 30.77 34.28
C ILE A 202 -4.91 31.92 34.36
N SER A 203 -4.15 32.18 33.29
CA SER A 203 -3.18 33.28 33.26
C SER A 203 -3.86 34.65 33.38
N ALA A 204 -5.01 34.85 32.73
CA ALA A 204 -5.79 36.08 32.84
C ALA A 204 -6.39 36.28 34.25
N ALA A 205 -6.88 35.19 34.86
CA ALA A 205 -7.38 35.26 36.28
C ALA A 205 -6.24 35.60 37.23
N ALA A 206 -5.07 34.96 37.10
CA ALA A 206 -3.91 35.28 37.91
C ALA A 206 -3.40 36.72 37.74
N ALA A 207 -3.48 37.25 36.52
CA ALA A 207 -3.16 38.64 36.23
C ALA A 207 -4.15 39.64 36.87
N ALA A 208 -5.46 39.28 36.86
CA ALA A 208 -6.51 40.08 37.48
C ALA A 208 -6.35 40.12 39.02
N ASP A 209 -5.94 39.02 39.67
CA ASP A 209 -5.66 38.99 41.11
C ASP A 209 -4.44 39.80 41.50
N ASN A 210 -3.50 39.99 40.58
CA ASN A 210 -2.29 40.80 40.81
C ASN A 210 -2.43 42.27 40.37
N ASP A 211 -3.65 42.73 40.02
CA ASP A 211 -3.89 44.14 39.75
C ASP A 211 -3.63 44.94 41.00
N PRO A 212 -2.68 45.89 41.04
CA PRO A 212 -2.34 46.68 42.22
C PRO A 212 -3.51 47.53 42.70
N GLN A 213 -4.58 47.71 41.92
CA GLN A 213 -5.79 48.36 42.39
C GLN A 213 -6.70 47.42 43.23
N ASN A 214 -6.55 46.10 43.07
CA ASN A 214 -7.21 45.08 43.88
C ASN A 214 -6.30 44.41 44.88
N GLY A 215 -5.14 44.97 45.10
CA GLY A 215 -4.25 44.55 46.18
C GLY A 215 -5.02 44.45 47.46
N PRO A 216 -4.72 43.53 48.38
CA PRO A 216 -5.44 43.34 49.62
C PRO A 216 -5.59 44.74 50.23
N LYS A 217 -6.84 45.22 50.27
CA LYS A 217 -7.15 46.41 51.05
C LYS A 217 -6.70 46.04 52.46
N PHE A 218 -5.47 46.39 52.77
CA PHE A 218 -4.91 46.18 54.11
C PHE A 218 -5.96 46.71 55.06
N GLY A 219 -6.70 45.79 55.67
CA GLY A 219 -7.68 46.12 56.67
C GLY A 219 -7.02 47.09 57.64
N LYS A 220 -7.72 48.06 58.03
CA LYS A 220 -7.21 49.02 59.00
C LYS A 220 -6.65 48.24 60.19
N TYR A 221 -5.39 47.82 60.08
CA TYR A 221 -4.71 47.31 61.27
C TYR A 221 -4.71 48.42 62.30
N PRO A 222 -5.05 48.14 63.55
CA PRO A 222 -4.95 49.15 64.58
C PRO A 222 -3.55 49.64 64.59
N LYS A 223 -3.34 50.94 64.38
CA LYS A 223 -1.99 51.61 64.41
C LYS A 223 -1.23 51.34 65.69
N VAL A 224 -1.95 51.11 66.73
CA VAL A 224 -1.41 50.94 68.07
C VAL A 224 -2.04 49.72 68.71
N ASP A 225 -1.27 48.90 69.32
CA ASP A 225 -1.68 47.76 70.13
C ASP A 225 -2.35 48.34 71.43
N GLU A 226 -3.60 47.90 71.63
CA GLU A 226 -4.42 48.43 72.74
C GLU A 226 -3.84 48.10 74.11
N ASN A 227 -3.07 47.07 74.28
CA ASN A 227 -2.49 46.64 75.56
C ASN A 227 -1.17 47.33 75.88
N THR A 228 -0.35 47.61 74.85
CA THR A 228 0.99 48.12 75.01
C THR A 228 1.13 49.58 74.64
N GLY A 229 0.19 50.18 73.97
CA GLY A 229 0.24 51.54 73.45
C GLY A 229 1.32 51.80 72.38
N LEU A 230 1.97 50.76 71.90
CA LEU A 230 3.00 50.83 70.86
C LEU A 230 2.44 50.56 69.47
N PHE A 231 3.17 51.06 68.48
CA PHE A 231 2.78 50.76 67.10
C PHE A 231 2.87 49.24 66.82
N THR A 232 1.88 48.68 66.16
CA THR A 232 1.91 47.28 65.80
C THR A 232 3.06 47.01 64.75
N ALA A 233 3.66 45.82 64.84
CA ALA A 233 4.77 45.44 63.93
C ALA A 233 4.41 45.60 62.52
N GLU A 234 3.20 45.19 62.11
CA GLU A 234 2.65 45.34 60.79
C GLU A 234 2.49 46.80 60.34
N TYR A 235 2.01 47.70 61.21
CA TYR A 235 1.93 49.12 60.89
C TYR A 235 3.30 49.72 60.71
N THR A 236 4.24 49.33 61.52
CA THR A 236 5.64 49.81 61.46
C THR A 236 6.33 49.37 60.16
N GLU A 237 6.17 48.11 59.76
CA GLU A 237 6.74 47.55 58.57
C GLU A 237 6.19 48.23 57.34
N ASN A 238 4.86 48.35 57.24
CA ASN A 238 4.19 49.04 56.12
C ASN A 238 4.56 50.54 56.06
N SER A 239 4.70 51.22 57.19
CA SER A 239 5.11 52.60 57.22
C SER A 239 6.57 52.82 56.80
N ILE A 240 7.44 51.83 57.07
CA ILE A 240 8.83 51.85 56.60
C ILE A 240 8.88 51.61 55.08
N MET A 241 8.12 50.63 54.55
CA MET A 241 8.07 50.35 53.17
C MET A 241 7.55 51.52 52.31
N ASP A 242 6.45 52.19 52.76
CA ASP A 242 5.90 53.38 52.15
C ASP A 242 6.89 54.55 52.08
N LYS A 243 7.66 54.75 53.19
CA LYS A 243 8.75 55.75 53.21
C LYS A 243 9.92 55.38 52.33
N MET A 244 10.26 54.12 52.21
CA MET A 244 11.33 53.66 51.34
C MET A 244 10.94 53.86 49.85
N GLU A 245 9.69 53.52 49.44
CA GLU A 245 9.19 53.80 48.08
C GLU A 245 9.16 55.30 47.77
N THR A 246 8.76 56.15 48.75
CA THR A 246 8.76 57.60 48.51
C THR A 246 10.18 58.15 48.41
N CYS A 247 11.16 57.63 49.10
CA CYS A 247 12.55 57.99 48.94
C CYS A 247 13.16 57.55 47.61
N ILE A 248 12.77 56.39 47.12
CA ILE A 248 13.24 55.87 45.82
C ILE A 248 12.62 56.68 44.65
N SER A 249 11.33 56.98 44.74
CA SER A 249 10.62 57.74 43.70
C SER A 249 10.91 59.26 43.66
N GLY A 250 11.44 59.80 44.74
CA GLY A 250 11.79 61.23 44.86
C GLY A 250 13.23 61.56 44.47
N SER A 251 14.04 60.59 44.05
CA SER A 251 15.43 60.78 43.63
C SER A 251 15.65 60.72 42.12
N THR A 252 14.61 61.06 41.33
CA THR A 252 14.71 61.30 39.86
C THR A 252 14.56 62.79 39.54
#